data_4e445389b84be5fa6499cee9c4b98a7f
#
_entry.id   4e445389b84be5fa6499cee9c4b98a7f
#
_cell.length_a   1.000
_cell.length_b   1.000
_cell.length_c   1.000
_cell.angle_alpha   90.00
_cell.angle_beta   90.00
_cell.angle_gamma   90.00
#
_symmetry.space_group_name_H-M   'P 1'
#
loop_
_entity.id
_entity.type
_entity.pdbx_description
1 polymer ?
#
loop_
_entity_poly.entity_id
_entity_poly.type
_entity_poly.pdbx_seq_one_letter_code
_entity_poly.pdbx_strand_id
1 'polypeptide(L)'
;MRKFTKIVAPALIAAMGIGAAASVPAEAAPWNHNAGRPTPVRDANIRTDINGLNRDIDRAAARRTISAREATGLRRQAVQVQRLYANYARNGLTPSEVRTLQNRVDQIRVALHMERRDWNNHRR
;
A
#
# COMPACT_ATOMS: atom_id res chain seq x y z
N MET A 1 -25.58 1.08 30.40
CA MET A 1 -24.76 1.85 31.36
C MET A 1 -23.45 1.12 31.58
N ARG A 2 -22.40 1.60 31.00
CA ARG A 2 -21.06 1.03 31.22
C ARG A 2 -20.31 1.93 32.19
N LYS A 3 -20.00 1.39 33.35
CA LYS A 3 -19.23 2.08 34.38
C LYS A 3 -17.75 2.02 34.02
N PHE A 4 -17.16 3.17 33.73
CA PHE A 4 -15.73 3.30 33.59
C PHE A 4 -15.09 3.34 34.98
N THR A 5 -14.40 2.30 35.34
CA THR A 5 -13.59 2.28 36.56
C THR A 5 -12.24 2.93 36.24
N LYS A 6 -12.05 4.11 36.76
CA LYS A 6 -10.75 4.79 36.76
C LYS A 6 -9.83 4.10 37.78
N ILE A 7 -8.85 3.40 37.28
CA ILE A 7 -7.76 2.91 38.14
C ILE A 7 -6.69 3.99 38.13
N VAL A 8 -6.60 4.67 39.27
CA VAL A 8 -5.50 5.56 39.58
C VAL A 8 -4.40 4.70 40.22
N ALA A 9 -3.26 4.58 39.55
CA ALA A 9 -2.09 3.98 40.12
C ALA A 9 -1.21 5.05 40.73
N PRO A 10 -0.78 4.91 42.00
CA PRO A 10 0.12 5.86 42.63
C PRO A 10 1.56 5.64 42.20
N ALA A 11 2.21 6.75 41.94
CA ALA A 11 3.64 6.84 41.74
C ALA A 11 4.41 6.37 42.98
N LEU A 12 5.43 5.57 42.78
CA LEU A 12 6.50 5.39 43.76
C LEU A 12 7.84 5.70 43.12
N ILE A 13 8.36 6.81 43.53
CA ILE A 13 9.73 7.25 43.33
C ILE A 13 10.60 6.48 44.31
N ALA A 14 11.61 5.82 43.87
CA ALA A 14 12.76 5.48 44.68
C ALA A 14 14.00 5.26 43.81
N ALA A 15 14.91 6.16 44.06
CA ALA A 15 16.28 5.95 44.40
C ALA A 15 17.29 5.78 43.26
N MET A 16 18.03 6.84 43.16
CA MET A 16 19.46 7.00 42.92
C MET A 16 20.26 5.70 42.90
N GLY A 17 20.78 5.36 41.75
CA GLY A 17 21.92 4.49 41.54
C GLY A 17 22.81 5.14 40.50
N ILE A 18 23.86 5.82 40.98
CA ILE A 18 24.98 6.23 40.15
C ILE A 18 25.72 4.96 39.78
N GLY A 19 25.50 4.49 38.58
CA GLY A 19 26.18 3.38 37.96
C GLY A 19 26.72 3.82 36.60
N ALA A 20 28.03 3.73 36.48
CA ALA A 20 28.89 4.14 35.41
C ALA A 20 28.28 3.94 34.01
N ALA A 21 28.40 4.98 33.23
CA ALA A 21 28.13 5.00 31.81
C ALA A 21 28.95 3.94 31.07
N ALA A 22 28.35 2.80 30.82
CA ALA A 22 28.61 2.08 29.62
C ALA A 22 27.64 2.67 28.61
N SER A 23 28.07 3.67 27.87
CA SER A 23 27.45 4.02 26.59
C SER A 23 27.61 2.83 25.69
N VAL A 24 26.72 1.90 25.77
CA VAL A 24 26.39 1.02 24.68
C VAL A 24 25.90 1.99 23.61
N PRO A 25 26.55 2.10 22.47
CA PRO A 25 25.86 2.71 21.37
C PRO A 25 24.60 1.87 21.28
N ALA A 26 23.48 2.48 21.55
CA ALA A 26 22.23 1.95 21.08
C ALA A 26 22.37 2.00 19.55
N GLU A 27 23.00 1.00 19.02
CA GLU A 27 22.69 0.54 17.72
C GLU A 27 21.22 0.22 17.83
N ALA A 28 20.44 1.27 17.62
CA ALA A 28 19.04 1.14 17.43
C ALA A 28 18.94 0.08 16.36
N ALA A 29 18.66 -1.16 16.79
CA ALA A 29 18.08 -2.10 15.90
C ALA A 29 17.11 -1.26 15.08
N PRO A 30 17.05 -1.41 13.75
CA PRO A 30 16.17 -0.62 12.94
C PRO A 30 14.73 -1.03 13.25
N TRP A 31 14.35 -0.76 14.45
CA TRP A 31 12.96 -0.69 14.85
C TRP A 31 12.45 0.46 14.05
N ASN A 32 11.90 0.10 12.95
CA ASN A 32 11.37 1.01 11.98
C ASN A 32 10.27 1.82 12.65
N HIS A 33 10.68 2.82 13.43
CA HIS A 33 9.76 3.77 14.06
C HIS A 33 8.86 4.48 13.05
N ASN A 34 9.20 4.31 11.76
CA ASN A 34 8.42 4.78 10.63
C ASN A 34 7.49 3.69 10.06
N ALA A 35 7.38 2.52 10.70
CA ALA A 35 6.51 1.46 10.19
C ALA A 35 5.06 1.90 10.00
N GLY A 36 4.61 2.88 10.77
CA GLY A 36 3.29 3.49 10.61
C GLY A 36 3.29 4.86 9.93
N ARG A 37 4.46 5.44 9.64
CA ARG A 37 4.53 6.75 8.98
C ARG A 37 4.60 6.60 7.47
N PRO A 38 3.85 7.43 6.74
CA PRO A 38 3.96 7.45 5.28
C PRO A 38 5.36 7.90 4.89
N THR A 39 5.99 7.16 4.01
CA THR A 39 7.23 7.61 3.40
C THR A 39 6.94 8.14 2.00
N PRO A 40 7.52 9.28 1.61
CA PRO A 40 7.36 9.83 0.26
C PRO A 40 7.71 8.84 -0.84
N VAL A 41 8.67 7.94 -0.56
CA VAL A 41 9.09 6.89 -1.50
C VAL A 41 7.99 5.86 -1.75
N ARG A 42 7.28 5.43 -0.70
CA ARG A 42 6.15 4.48 -0.86
C ARG A 42 5.02 5.08 -1.66
N ASP A 43 4.70 6.33 -1.38
CA ASP A 43 3.68 7.09 -2.10
C ASP A 43 4.04 7.21 -3.58
N ALA A 44 5.27 7.61 -3.89
CA ALA A 44 5.76 7.73 -5.26
C ALA A 44 5.73 6.39 -6.00
N ASN A 45 6.13 5.29 -5.36
CA ASN A 45 6.16 3.96 -5.98
C ASN A 45 4.75 3.48 -6.34
N ILE A 46 3.82 3.53 -5.40
CA ILE A 46 2.45 3.06 -5.67
C ILE A 46 1.74 3.95 -6.69
N ARG A 47 1.99 5.25 -6.70
CA ARG A 47 1.48 6.16 -7.71
C ARG A 47 2.01 5.81 -9.10
N THR A 48 3.29 5.49 -9.20
CA THR A 48 3.91 5.04 -10.45
C THR A 48 3.30 3.73 -10.94
N ASP A 49 3.05 2.78 -10.03
CA ASP A 49 2.41 1.50 -10.36
C ASP A 49 0.99 1.68 -10.88
N ILE A 50 0.18 2.52 -10.25
CA ILE A 50 -1.19 2.83 -10.69
C ILE A 50 -1.18 3.52 -12.06
N ASN A 51 -0.28 4.48 -12.28
CA ASN A 51 -0.14 5.16 -13.56
C ASN A 51 0.37 4.21 -14.66
N GLY A 52 1.28 3.31 -14.31
CA GLY A 52 1.77 2.27 -15.20
C GLY A 52 0.64 1.33 -15.64
N LEU A 53 -0.17 0.88 -14.68
CA LEU A 53 -1.33 0.04 -14.95
C LEU A 53 -2.31 0.67 -15.94
N ASN A 54 -2.66 1.95 -15.75
CA ASN A 54 -3.55 2.67 -16.67
C ASN A 54 -2.97 2.71 -18.09
N ARG A 55 -1.68 3.04 -18.21
CA ARG A 55 -0.98 3.05 -19.51
C ARG A 55 -0.95 1.68 -20.18
N ASP A 56 -0.79 0.62 -19.40
CA ASP A 56 -0.77 -0.75 -19.93
C ASP A 56 -2.14 -1.18 -20.44
N ILE A 57 -3.21 -0.82 -19.74
CA ILE A 57 -4.59 -1.05 -20.18
C ILE A 57 -4.88 -0.29 -21.48
N ASP A 58 -4.52 1.01 -21.53
CA ASP A 58 -4.74 1.84 -22.71
C ASP A 58 -3.94 1.35 -23.93
N ARG A 59 -2.70 0.93 -23.69
CA ARG A 59 -1.84 0.35 -24.73
C ARG A 59 -2.41 -0.96 -25.27
N ALA A 60 -2.91 -1.82 -24.39
CA ALA A 60 -3.53 -3.08 -24.78
C ALA A 60 -4.81 -2.85 -25.58
N ALA A 61 -5.63 -1.89 -25.19
CA ALA A 61 -6.83 -1.48 -25.92
C ALA A 61 -6.49 -0.89 -27.30
N ALA A 62 -5.50 0.01 -27.37
CA ALA A 62 -5.05 0.62 -28.62
C ALA A 62 -4.48 -0.40 -29.60
N ARG A 63 -3.76 -1.40 -29.10
CA ARG A 63 -3.23 -2.51 -29.91
C ARG A 63 -4.27 -3.58 -30.25
N ARG A 64 -5.49 -3.43 -29.75
CA ARG A 64 -6.57 -4.40 -29.89
C ARG A 64 -6.19 -5.80 -29.40
N THR A 65 -5.34 -5.88 -28.36
CA THR A 65 -4.98 -7.14 -27.69
C THR A 65 -5.98 -7.50 -26.58
N ILE A 66 -6.90 -6.63 -26.29
CA ILE A 66 -8.09 -6.82 -25.45
C ILE A 66 -9.28 -6.15 -26.13
N SER A 67 -10.48 -6.61 -25.85
CA SER A 67 -11.70 -6.00 -26.37
C SER A 67 -12.01 -4.67 -25.67
N ALA A 68 -12.85 -3.84 -26.30
CA ALA A 68 -13.31 -2.59 -25.69
C ALA A 68 -14.06 -2.82 -24.37
N ARG A 69 -14.79 -3.93 -24.26
CA ARG A 69 -15.55 -4.32 -23.06
C ARG A 69 -14.60 -4.69 -21.92
N GLU A 70 -13.59 -5.48 -22.20
CA GLU A 70 -12.54 -5.87 -21.25
C GLU A 70 -11.75 -4.64 -20.79
N ALA A 71 -11.34 -3.78 -21.70
CA ALA A 71 -10.67 -2.52 -21.39
C ALA A 71 -11.52 -1.65 -20.45
N THR A 72 -12.82 -1.57 -20.69
CA THR A 72 -13.74 -0.81 -19.82
C THR A 72 -13.80 -1.43 -18.41
N GLY A 73 -13.87 -2.74 -18.32
CA GLY A 73 -13.85 -3.46 -17.03
C GLY A 73 -12.57 -3.21 -16.24
N LEU A 74 -11.42 -3.34 -16.90
CA LEU A 74 -10.10 -3.10 -16.29
C LEU A 74 -9.92 -1.64 -15.86
N ARG A 75 -10.38 -0.68 -16.67
CA ARG A 75 -10.35 0.75 -16.30
C ARG A 75 -11.19 1.05 -15.06
N ARG A 76 -12.38 0.45 -14.94
CA ARG A 76 -13.21 0.59 -13.73
C ARG A 76 -12.47 0.10 -12.48
N GLN A 77 -11.81 -1.04 -12.56
CA GLN A 77 -11.00 -1.57 -11.47
C GLN A 77 -9.83 -0.65 -11.15
N ALA A 78 -9.13 -0.14 -12.16
CA ALA A 78 -8.03 0.82 -11.96
C ALA A 78 -8.50 2.12 -11.29
N VAL A 79 -9.68 2.63 -11.66
CA VAL A 79 -10.29 3.81 -10.99
C VAL A 79 -10.62 3.52 -9.52
N GLN A 80 -11.07 2.31 -9.20
CA GLN A 80 -11.30 1.92 -7.80
C GLN A 80 -9.99 1.92 -7.00
N VAL A 81 -8.89 1.43 -7.58
CA VAL A 81 -7.57 1.48 -6.96
C VAL A 81 -7.11 2.93 -6.76
N GLN A 82 -7.31 3.81 -7.73
CA GLN A 82 -7.00 5.24 -7.60
C GLN A 82 -7.79 5.91 -6.47
N ARG A 83 -9.07 5.60 -6.34
CA ARG A 83 -9.91 6.13 -5.25
C ARG A 83 -9.44 5.62 -3.90
N LEU A 84 -9.11 4.34 -3.82
CA LEU A 84 -8.58 3.74 -2.60
C LEU A 84 -7.24 4.38 -2.21
N TYR A 85 -6.35 4.57 -3.18
CA TYR A 85 -5.10 5.31 -3.00
C TYR A 85 -5.35 6.72 -2.47
N ALA A 86 -6.26 7.48 -3.09
CA ALA A 86 -6.58 8.84 -2.66
C ALA A 86 -7.13 8.90 -1.23
N ASN A 87 -7.90 7.91 -0.81
CA ASN A 87 -8.40 7.81 0.56
C ASN A 87 -7.27 7.54 1.55
N TYR A 88 -6.40 6.60 1.26
CA TYR A 88 -5.28 6.26 2.12
C TYR A 88 -4.24 7.38 2.18
N ALA A 89 -3.99 8.05 1.06
CA ALA A 89 -3.00 9.12 0.96
C ALA A 89 -3.35 10.37 1.80
N ARG A 90 -4.61 10.56 2.17
CA ARG A 90 -5.05 11.72 3.01
C ARG A 90 -4.35 11.75 4.37
N ASN A 91 -4.16 10.59 4.98
CA ASN A 91 -3.52 10.44 6.28
C ASN A 91 -2.10 9.90 6.16
N GLY A 92 -1.62 9.74 4.92
CA GLY A 92 -0.37 9.12 4.57
C GLY A 92 -0.45 7.60 4.52
N LEU A 93 0.31 7.01 3.59
CA LEU A 93 0.27 5.58 3.33
C LEU A 93 1.03 4.78 4.38
N THR A 94 0.35 3.89 5.06
CA THR A 94 0.96 2.86 5.91
C THR A 94 1.49 1.70 5.07
N PRO A 95 2.45 0.90 5.57
CA PRO A 95 2.92 -0.30 4.87
C PRO A 95 1.82 -1.30 4.52
N SER A 96 0.81 -1.43 5.37
CA SER A 96 -0.34 -2.31 5.15
C SER A 96 -1.22 -1.83 3.99
N GLU A 97 -1.49 -0.53 3.94
CA GLU A 97 -2.26 0.09 2.86
C GLU A 97 -1.53 -0.01 1.52
N VAL A 98 -0.21 0.19 1.51
CA VAL A 98 0.62 0.00 0.32
C VAL A 98 0.51 -1.44 -0.20
N ARG A 99 0.60 -2.45 0.67
CA ARG A 99 0.44 -3.85 0.29
C ARG A 99 -0.95 -4.12 -0.31
N THR A 100 -1.99 -3.55 0.29
CA THR A 100 -3.36 -3.67 -0.22
C THR A 100 -3.47 -3.09 -1.63
N LEU A 101 -2.91 -1.92 -1.86
CA LEU A 101 -2.90 -1.28 -3.18
C LEU A 101 -2.08 -2.08 -4.19
N GLN A 102 -0.90 -2.57 -3.82
CA GLN A 102 -0.07 -3.41 -4.67
C GLN A 102 -0.80 -4.69 -5.08
N ASN A 103 -1.42 -5.39 -4.13
CA ASN A 103 -2.21 -6.59 -4.43
C ASN A 103 -3.34 -6.30 -5.40
N ARG A 104 -4.00 -5.15 -5.29
CA ARG A 104 -5.06 -4.75 -6.23
C ARG A 104 -4.51 -4.45 -7.62
N VAL A 105 -3.38 -3.75 -7.71
CA VAL A 105 -2.70 -3.48 -8.97
C VAL A 105 -2.28 -4.79 -9.64
N ASP A 106 -1.69 -5.72 -8.89
CA ASP A 106 -1.24 -7.01 -9.41
C ASP A 106 -2.40 -7.88 -9.89
N GLN A 107 -3.53 -7.90 -9.17
CA GLN A 107 -4.74 -8.60 -9.62
C GLN A 107 -5.22 -8.07 -10.98
N ILE A 108 -5.21 -6.77 -11.20
CA ILE A 108 -5.62 -6.17 -12.47
C ILE A 108 -4.60 -6.48 -13.57
N ARG A 109 -3.30 -6.46 -13.25
CA ARG A 109 -2.24 -6.87 -14.20
C ARG A 109 -2.39 -8.32 -14.63
N VAL A 110 -2.68 -9.22 -13.69
CA VAL A 110 -2.94 -10.64 -13.99
C VAL A 110 -4.16 -10.77 -14.91
N ALA A 111 -5.25 -10.07 -14.61
CA ALA A 111 -6.44 -10.07 -15.46
C ALA A 111 -6.11 -9.55 -16.88
N LEU A 112 -5.37 -8.45 -16.99
CA LEU A 112 -4.92 -7.91 -18.29
C LEU A 112 -4.09 -8.91 -19.09
N HIS A 113 -3.21 -9.67 -18.42
CA HIS A 113 -2.41 -10.71 -19.08
C HIS A 113 -3.25 -11.90 -19.55
N MET A 114 -4.26 -12.30 -18.79
CA MET A 114 -5.19 -13.37 -19.18
C MET A 114 -5.99 -12.98 -20.43
N GLU A 115 -6.60 -11.79 -20.42
CA GLU A 115 -7.37 -11.27 -21.56
C GLU A 115 -6.53 -11.20 -22.85
N ARG A 116 -5.26 -10.80 -22.73
CA ARG A 116 -4.32 -10.79 -23.87
C ARG A 116 -3.99 -12.18 -24.39
N ARG A 117 -3.93 -13.19 -23.53
CA ARG A 117 -3.71 -14.60 -23.94
C ARG A 117 -4.90 -15.14 -24.70
N ASP A 118 -6.10 -14.91 -24.20
CA ASP A 118 -7.33 -15.39 -24.81
C ASP A 118 -7.52 -14.80 -26.20
N TRP A 119 -7.25 -13.51 -26.38
CA TRP A 119 -7.25 -12.86 -27.67
C TRP A 119 -6.29 -13.50 -28.69
N ASN A 120 -5.08 -13.83 -28.25
CA ASN A 120 -4.07 -14.44 -29.09
C ASN A 120 -4.46 -15.88 -29.51
N ASN A 121 -5.14 -16.61 -28.63
CA ASN A 121 -5.60 -17.97 -28.90
C ASN A 121 -6.77 -18.02 -29.90
N HIS A 122 -7.64 -17.02 -29.91
CA HIS A 122 -8.76 -16.94 -30.86
C HIS A 122 -8.36 -16.49 -32.28
N ARG A 123 -7.13 -16.03 -32.45
CA ARG A 123 -6.58 -15.61 -33.76
C ARG A 123 -5.85 -16.72 -34.50
N ARG A 124 -5.66 -17.86 -33.90
CA ARG A 124 -5.06 -19.04 -34.52
C ARG A 124 -6.17 -20.00 -34.98
#